data_4a29cd4eea2ba628604270d8ddc3e336
#
_entry.id   4a29cd4eea2ba628604270d8ddc3e336
#
_cell.length_a   1.000
_cell.length_b   1.000
_cell.length_c   1.000
_cell.angle_alpha   90.00
_cell.angle_beta   90.00
_cell.angle_gamma   90.00
#
_symmetry.space_group_name_H-M   'P 1'
#
loop_
_entity.id
_entity.type
_entity.pdbx_description
1 polymer ?
#
loop_
_entity_poly.entity_id
_entity_poly.type
_entity_poly.pdbx_seq_one_letter_code
_entity_poly.pdbx_strand_id
1 'polypeptide(L)'
;LPKQQFDYDTLKKYAIYETITGSHSYGLQIESSDTDIKGIVILPKEVQFTLADEWETTSFHSPDIEYHSLKKFMRLASTQNPTVLEMLYTDQAFVVKSTPAAEQLRKHRHLFLSRNCFYTYGGYARQQLMKLKNGLEKATPEDHNDHLQYTVQNIIRGFGERYSAFDDDNIRIVDVQYDHDKKQQLYIAIDFGCVPITQLSGMVSEIQNAYKGYTKLTNRNKKTEEKLGKHAMHLVRLFKTGIEALESGTIQVKRENDRDFLLAIRNGKYEWDEIFSMIKQLERDLQKAYATTRLPKTVDHEKINELYKEIMLASI
;
A
#
# COMPACT_ATOMS: atom_id res chain seq x y z
N LEU A 1 -8.76 24.96 13.95
CA LEU A 1 -7.66 24.81 14.91
C LEU A 1 -6.42 24.32 14.17
N PRO A 2 -5.18 24.70 14.57
CA PRO A 2 -3.96 24.22 13.93
C PRO A 2 -3.82 22.72 14.15
N LYS A 3 -3.28 22.01 13.14
CA LYS A 3 -2.92 20.59 13.26
C LYS A 3 -1.91 20.40 14.36
N GLN A 4 -2.08 19.37 15.17
CA GLN A 4 -1.11 19.01 16.19
C GLN A 4 0.20 18.55 15.51
N GLN A 5 1.32 19.05 16.00
CA GLN A 5 2.66 18.64 15.57
C GLN A 5 3.46 18.23 16.81
N PHE A 6 4.19 17.13 16.67
CA PHE A 6 4.99 16.56 17.75
C PHE A 6 6.42 16.35 17.24
N ASP A 7 7.37 16.60 18.12
CA ASP A 7 8.77 16.31 17.90
C ASP A 7 9.07 14.81 18.01
N TYR A 8 10.27 14.43 17.61
CA TYR A 8 10.73 13.04 17.63
C TYR A 8 10.70 12.43 19.04
N ASP A 9 11.20 13.14 20.04
CA ASP A 9 11.32 12.63 21.40
C ASP A 9 9.95 12.37 22.04
N THR A 10 8.99 13.24 21.78
CA THR A 10 7.60 13.06 22.21
C THR A 10 6.99 11.83 21.57
N LEU A 11 7.09 11.65 20.24
CA LEU A 11 6.51 10.49 19.56
C LEU A 11 7.20 9.19 19.97
N LYS A 12 8.51 9.18 20.11
CA LYS A 12 9.29 8.04 20.59
C LYS A 12 8.90 7.61 22.00
N LYS A 13 8.65 8.57 22.88
CA LYS A 13 8.19 8.31 24.26
C LYS A 13 6.89 7.53 24.26
N TYR A 14 5.92 7.93 23.44
CA TYR A 14 4.58 7.35 23.36
C TYR A 14 4.44 6.25 22.29
N ALA A 15 5.54 5.87 21.62
CA ALA A 15 5.53 4.75 20.69
C ALA A 15 5.26 3.44 21.43
N ILE A 16 4.25 2.70 20.97
CA ILE A 16 3.91 1.37 21.47
C ILE A 16 4.60 0.27 20.69
N TYR A 17 4.98 0.56 19.44
CA TYR A 17 5.66 -0.36 18.53
C TYR A 17 6.64 0.40 17.65
N GLU A 18 7.83 -0.15 17.47
CA GLU A 18 8.83 0.30 16.51
C GLU A 18 9.48 -0.92 15.87
N THR A 19 9.63 -0.90 14.57
CA THR A 19 10.26 -1.98 13.81
C THR A 19 11.12 -1.46 12.67
N ILE A 20 12.23 -2.14 12.42
CA ILE A 20 13.02 -1.94 11.21
C ILE A 20 12.19 -2.44 10.02
N THR A 21 12.16 -1.64 8.95
CA THR A 21 11.40 -1.93 7.73
C THR A 21 12.32 -1.93 6.51
N GLY A 22 11.72 -2.04 5.31
CA GLY A 22 12.48 -1.94 4.06
C GLY A 22 13.41 -3.12 3.83
N SER A 23 14.57 -2.85 3.20
CA SER A 23 15.50 -3.89 2.76
C SER A 23 16.02 -4.77 3.91
N HIS A 24 16.21 -4.20 5.11
CA HIS A 24 16.68 -4.93 6.27
C HIS A 24 15.67 -5.98 6.75
N SER A 25 14.39 -5.60 6.91
CA SER A 25 13.34 -6.54 7.33
C SER A 25 13.08 -7.64 6.33
N TYR A 26 13.35 -7.37 5.04
CA TYR A 26 13.24 -8.37 3.97
C TYR A 26 14.44 -9.32 3.90
N GLY A 27 15.56 -9.00 4.57
CA GLY A 27 16.84 -9.69 4.40
C GLY A 27 17.50 -9.41 3.04
N LEU A 28 17.13 -8.32 2.38
CA LEU A 28 17.58 -7.90 1.04
C LEU A 28 18.50 -6.68 1.08
N GLN A 29 19.00 -6.33 2.26
CA GLN A 29 19.93 -5.23 2.45
C GLN A 29 21.28 -5.51 1.76
N ILE A 30 21.91 -4.44 1.30
CA ILE A 30 23.30 -4.39 0.86
C ILE A 30 24.06 -3.42 1.77
N GLU A 31 25.37 -3.34 1.64
CA GLU A 31 26.24 -2.52 2.49
C GLU A 31 25.83 -1.04 2.55
N SER A 32 25.30 -0.49 1.45
CA SER A 32 24.82 0.88 1.34
C SER A 32 23.32 1.06 1.67
N SER A 33 22.66 0.06 2.27
CA SER A 33 21.24 0.15 2.59
C SER A 33 21.00 0.97 3.85
N ASP A 34 20.12 1.97 3.75
CA ASP A 34 19.65 2.75 4.88
C ASP A 34 18.76 1.91 5.79
N THR A 35 18.74 2.24 7.08
CA THR A 35 17.86 1.62 8.05
C THR A 35 16.63 2.49 8.24
N ASP A 36 15.51 2.06 7.69
CA ASP A 36 14.21 2.70 7.84
C ASP A 36 13.50 2.14 9.09
N ILE A 37 12.99 2.99 9.96
CA ILE A 37 12.18 2.60 11.10
C ILE A 37 10.76 3.11 10.92
N LYS A 38 9.78 2.29 11.30
CA LYS A 38 8.39 2.71 11.39
C LYS A 38 7.82 2.38 12.76
N GLY A 39 6.96 3.26 13.25
CA GLY A 39 6.37 3.11 14.57
C GLY A 39 4.89 3.42 14.64
N ILE A 40 4.28 2.92 15.71
CA ILE A 40 2.89 3.16 16.09
C ILE A 40 2.88 3.87 17.43
N VAL A 41 2.10 4.94 17.53
CA VAL A 41 2.03 5.80 18.72
C VAL A 41 0.60 5.86 19.25
N ILE A 42 0.47 5.79 20.58
CA ILE A 42 -0.74 6.17 21.30
C ILE A 42 -0.38 7.38 22.17
N LEU A 43 -0.88 8.54 21.79
CA LEU A 43 -0.68 9.78 22.55
C LEU A 43 -1.53 9.73 23.85
N PRO A 44 -1.13 10.46 24.92
CA PRO A 44 -1.90 10.50 26.16
C PRO A 44 -3.27 11.13 25.94
N LYS A 45 -4.23 10.78 26.79
CA LYS A 45 -5.64 11.25 26.70
C LYS A 45 -5.78 12.77 26.70
N GLU A 46 -4.91 13.47 27.42
CA GLU A 46 -4.88 14.94 27.49
C GLU A 46 -4.62 15.58 26.12
N VAL A 47 -3.94 14.87 25.25
CA VAL A 47 -3.65 15.30 23.87
C VAL A 47 -4.77 14.84 22.91
N GLN A 48 -5.28 13.62 23.12
CA GLN A 48 -6.29 13.04 22.23
C GLN A 48 -7.67 13.71 22.37
N PHE A 49 -8.06 14.09 23.60
CA PHE A 49 -9.37 14.68 23.89
C PHE A 49 -9.34 16.21 23.83
N THR A 50 -8.79 16.75 22.73
CA THR A 50 -8.79 18.18 22.44
C THR A 50 -9.66 18.49 21.23
N LEU A 51 -9.96 19.78 21.01
CA LEU A 51 -10.69 20.23 19.81
C LEU A 51 -9.78 20.37 18.57
N ALA A 52 -8.47 20.14 18.71
CA ALA A 52 -7.54 20.16 17.58
C ALA A 52 -7.76 18.96 16.66
N ASP A 53 -7.40 19.11 15.39
CA ASP A 53 -7.40 17.96 14.46
C ASP A 53 -6.51 16.85 14.97
N GLU A 54 -6.99 15.60 14.84
CA GLU A 54 -6.26 14.43 15.26
C GLU A 54 -4.93 14.32 14.50
N TRP A 55 -3.83 14.09 15.25
CA TRP A 55 -2.56 13.78 14.64
C TRP A 55 -2.57 12.37 14.00
N GLU A 56 -2.10 12.26 12.77
CA GLU A 56 -2.11 11.00 12.05
C GLU A 56 -0.71 10.41 11.79
N THR A 57 0.21 11.22 11.26
CA THR A 57 1.53 10.74 10.81
C THR A 57 2.57 11.87 10.86
N THR A 58 3.78 11.52 11.24
CA THR A 58 4.97 12.39 11.11
C THR A 58 6.16 11.55 10.68
N SER A 59 6.95 12.06 9.72
CA SER A 59 8.20 11.46 9.26
C SER A 59 9.38 12.37 9.61
N PHE A 60 10.47 11.75 10.07
CA PHE A 60 11.73 12.38 10.36
C PHE A 60 12.80 11.82 9.42
N HIS A 61 13.79 12.64 9.05
CA HIS A 61 14.87 12.25 8.13
C HIS A 61 16.18 11.94 8.85
N SER A 62 16.26 12.29 10.12
CA SER A 62 17.47 12.06 10.94
C SER A 62 17.06 11.90 12.41
N PRO A 63 16.81 10.69 12.89
CA PRO A 63 16.85 9.39 12.18
C PRO A 63 15.73 9.25 11.13
N ASP A 64 15.91 8.35 10.14
CA ASP A 64 14.84 8.03 9.16
C ASP A 64 13.80 7.15 9.82
N ILE A 65 12.75 7.80 10.31
CA ILE A 65 11.66 7.15 11.03
C ILE A 65 10.32 7.79 10.70
N GLU A 66 9.29 6.96 10.54
CA GLU A 66 7.91 7.39 10.35
C GLU A 66 7.03 6.84 11.46
N TYR A 67 6.28 7.72 12.13
CA TYR A 67 5.30 7.35 13.14
C TYR A 67 3.88 7.57 12.64
N HIS A 68 3.01 6.59 12.91
CA HIS A 68 1.56 6.68 12.71
C HIS A 68 0.83 6.63 14.05
N SER A 69 -0.27 7.35 14.20
CA SER A 69 -1.21 7.08 15.29
C SER A 69 -1.79 5.67 15.14
N LEU A 70 -2.15 5.02 16.24
CA LEU A 70 -2.79 3.70 16.20
C LEU A 70 -4.01 3.69 15.28
N LYS A 71 -4.84 4.72 15.34
CA LYS A 71 -6.04 4.86 14.50
C LYS A 71 -5.70 4.93 13.02
N LYS A 72 -4.71 5.75 12.63
CA LYS A 72 -4.24 5.84 11.24
C LYS A 72 -3.67 4.52 10.78
N PHE A 73 -2.83 3.90 11.61
CA PHE A 73 -2.23 2.60 11.31
C PHE A 73 -3.29 1.54 11.05
N MET A 74 -4.28 1.38 11.94
CA MET A 74 -5.32 0.37 11.79
C MET A 74 -6.23 0.64 10.58
N ARG A 75 -6.51 1.91 10.24
CA ARG A 75 -7.21 2.26 9.00
C ARG A 75 -6.42 1.83 7.75
N LEU A 76 -5.10 2.09 7.72
CA LEU A 76 -4.25 1.65 6.61
C LEU A 76 -4.15 0.13 6.53
N ALA A 77 -4.07 -0.56 7.67
CA ALA A 77 -4.07 -2.02 7.74
C ALA A 77 -5.40 -2.60 7.23
N SER A 78 -6.54 -1.99 7.60
CA SER A 78 -7.87 -2.41 7.15
C SER A 78 -8.08 -2.28 5.64
N THR A 79 -7.37 -1.37 4.99
CA THR A 79 -7.32 -1.26 3.52
C THR A 79 -6.21 -2.10 2.89
N GLN A 80 -5.58 -2.99 3.65
CA GLN A 80 -4.48 -3.86 3.22
C GLN A 80 -3.30 -3.12 2.58
N ASN A 81 -2.93 -1.96 3.13
CA ASN A 81 -1.72 -1.27 2.69
C ASN A 81 -0.50 -2.19 2.89
N PRO A 82 0.26 -2.54 1.84
CA PRO A 82 1.36 -3.52 1.96
C PRO A 82 2.39 -3.15 3.00
N THR A 83 2.84 -1.89 3.05
CA THR A 83 3.86 -1.44 4.00
C THR A 83 3.42 -1.59 5.45
N VAL A 84 2.16 -1.26 5.73
CA VAL A 84 1.59 -1.34 7.08
C VAL A 84 1.32 -2.79 7.48
N LEU A 85 0.82 -3.61 6.56
CA LEU A 85 0.67 -5.04 6.81
C LEU A 85 2.02 -5.70 7.11
N GLU A 86 3.06 -5.40 6.33
CA GLU A 86 4.40 -5.93 6.54
C GLU A 86 4.93 -5.61 7.94
N MET A 87 4.63 -4.44 8.53
CA MET A 87 5.00 -4.12 9.91
C MET A 87 4.39 -5.09 10.93
N LEU A 88 3.14 -5.53 10.74
CA LEU A 88 2.48 -6.49 11.64
C LEU A 88 3.08 -7.89 11.57
N TYR A 89 3.64 -8.25 10.42
CA TYR A 89 4.22 -9.57 10.15
C TYR A 89 5.74 -9.59 10.22
N THR A 90 6.38 -8.46 10.56
CA THR A 90 7.84 -8.37 10.70
C THR A 90 8.34 -9.38 11.74
N ASP A 91 9.46 -10.05 11.41
CA ASP A 91 10.14 -10.98 12.31
C ASP A 91 10.57 -10.29 13.61
N GLN A 92 10.48 -10.99 14.74
CA GLN A 92 10.82 -10.47 16.05
C GLN A 92 12.25 -9.91 16.13
N ALA A 93 13.17 -10.45 15.35
CA ALA A 93 14.55 -9.95 15.26
C ALA A 93 14.67 -8.49 14.77
N PHE A 94 13.66 -7.98 14.07
CA PHE A 94 13.62 -6.60 13.57
C PHE A 94 12.73 -5.67 14.39
N VAL A 95 12.11 -6.16 15.46
CA VAL A 95 11.30 -5.36 16.36
C VAL A 95 12.23 -4.61 17.33
N VAL A 96 12.19 -3.29 17.30
CA VAL A 96 12.99 -2.39 18.13
C VAL A 96 12.31 -2.14 19.47
N LYS A 97 10.99 -1.94 19.44
CA LYS A 97 10.15 -1.68 20.62
C LYS A 97 8.82 -2.38 20.45
N SER A 98 8.34 -3.05 21.50
CA SER A 98 7.01 -3.64 21.55
C SER A 98 6.46 -3.54 22.97
N THR A 99 5.20 -3.12 23.08
CA THR A 99 4.45 -3.07 24.34
C THR A 99 3.35 -4.14 24.32
N PRO A 100 2.70 -4.45 25.46
CA PRO A 100 1.54 -5.34 25.48
C PRO A 100 0.44 -4.95 24.48
N ALA A 101 0.21 -3.64 24.26
CA ALA A 101 -0.72 -3.12 23.27
C ALA A 101 -0.32 -3.50 21.83
N ALA A 102 0.96 -3.38 21.49
CA ALA A 102 1.49 -3.81 20.20
C ALA A 102 1.43 -5.33 20.01
N GLU A 103 1.73 -6.10 21.06
CA GLU A 103 1.62 -7.56 21.01
C GLU A 103 0.18 -8.03 20.80
N GLN A 104 -0.80 -7.36 21.44
CA GLN A 104 -2.22 -7.62 21.20
C GLN A 104 -2.58 -7.34 19.72
N LEU A 105 -2.14 -6.23 19.16
CA LEU A 105 -2.35 -5.89 17.76
C LEU A 105 -1.72 -6.94 16.83
N ARG A 106 -0.47 -7.32 17.05
CA ARG A 106 0.25 -8.32 16.26
C ARG A 106 -0.40 -9.71 16.34
N LYS A 107 -0.89 -10.10 17.52
CA LYS A 107 -1.63 -11.37 17.72
C LYS A 107 -2.88 -11.44 16.84
N HIS A 108 -3.56 -10.31 16.62
CA HIS A 108 -4.79 -10.23 15.82
C HIS A 108 -4.55 -9.77 14.38
N ARG A 109 -3.30 -9.78 13.89
CA ARG A 109 -2.94 -9.32 12.54
C ARG A 109 -3.70 -9.99 11.40
N HIS A 110 -4.16 -11.23 11.60
CA HIS A 110 -4.96 -11.97 10.61
C HIS A 110 -6.30 -11.29 10.29
N LEU A 111 -6.86 -10.46 11.19
CA LEU A 111 -8.09 -9.71 10.96
C LEU A 111 -7.97 -8.70 9.82
N PHE A 112 -6.75 -8.28 9.48
CA PHE A 112 -6.48 -7.29 8.43
C PHE A 112 -6.27 -7.91 7.06
N LEU A 113 -6.36 -9.23 6.90
CA LEU A 113 -6.21 -9.90 5.61
C LEU A 113 -7.57 -10.22 4.98
N SER A 114 -7.72 -9.86 3.72
CA SER A 114 -8.90 -10.17 2.91
C SER A 114 -8.49 -10.38 1.45
N ARG A 115 -9.43 -10.77 0.59
CA ARG A 115 -9.22 -10.86 -0.86
C ARG A 115 -8.73 -9.54 -1.47
N ASN A 116 -8.95 -8.42 -0.80
CA ASN A 116 -8.50 -7.11 -1.26
C ASN A 116 -6.96 -6.99 -1.33
N CYS A 117 -6.20 -7.89 -0.70
CA CYS A 117 -4.75 -8.02 -0.90
C CYS A 117 -4.39 -8.16 -2.39
N PHE A 118 -5.24 -8.80 -3.20
CA PHE A 118 -5.06 -8.87 -4.65
C PHE A 118 -4.93 -7.49 -5.29
N TYR A 119 -5.82 -6.59 -4.95
CA TYR A 119 -5.86 -5.24 -5.53
C TYR A 119 -4.74 -4.35 -4.99
N THR A 120 -4.44 -4.44 -3.70
CA THR A 120 -3.44 -3.58 -3.08
C THR A 120 -2.02 -4.01 -3.47
N TYR A 121 -1.64 -5.27 -3.29
CA TYR A 121 -0.33 -5.75 -3.73
C TYR A 121 -0.16 -5.70 -5.24
N GLY A 122 -1.18 -6.13 -6.01
CA GLY A 122 -1.18 -6.03 -7.46
C GLY A 122 -1.10 -4.58 -7.96
N GLY A 123 -1.81 -3.66 -7.31
CA GLY A 123 -1.78 -2.23 -7.63
C GLY A 123 -0.41 -1.60 -7.38
N TYR A 124 0.19 -1.86 -6.22
CA TYR A 124 1.56 -1.39 -5.93
C TYR A 124 2.58 -2.00 -6.90
N ALA A 125 2.45 -3.28 -7.21
CA ALA A 125 3.32 -3.96 -8.17
C ALA A 125 3.19 -3.35 -9.58
N ARG A 126 1.97 -3.13 -10.07
CA ARG A 126 1.75 -2.48 -11.38
C ARG A 126 2.29 -1.05 -11.41
N GLN A 127 2.17 -0.30 -10.32
CA GLN A 127 2.76 1.03 -10.22
C GLN A 127 4.30 0.97 -10.31
N GLN A 128 4.94 -0.02 -9.68
CA GLN A 128 6.38 -0.23 -9.81
C GLN A 128 6.77 -0.67 -11.23
N LEU A 129 5.97 -1.54 -11.87
CA LEU A 129 6.18 -1.97 -13.26
C LEU A 129 6.16 -0.78 -14.22
N MET A 130 5.19 0.13 -14.06
CA MET A 130 5.13 1.33 -14.89
C MET A 130 6.34 2.24 -14.68
N LYS A 131 6.78 2.42 -13.43
CA LYS A 131 8.01 3.17 -13.12
C LYS A 131 9.25 2.53 -13.74
N LEU A 132 9.30 1.20 -13.79
CA LEU A 132 10.39 0.44 -14.41
C LEU A 132 10.37 0.61 -15.94
N LYS A 133 9.23 0.37 -16.59
CA LYS A 133 9.07 0.55 -18.04
C LYS A 133 9.39 1.97 -18.49
N ASN A 134 8.92 2.98 -17.77
CA ASN A 134 9.24 4.39 -18.05
C ASN A 134 10.74 4.66 -17.90
N GLY A 135 11.38 4.10 -16.87
CA GLY A 135 12.83 4.26 -16.65
C GLY A 135 13.68 3.61 -17.72
N LEU A 136 13.18 2.55 -18.36
CA LEU A 136 13.81 1.84 -19.46
C LEU A 136 13.41 2.37 -20.85
N GLU A 137 12.52 3.37 -20.92
CA GLU A 137 11.93 3.88 -22.17
C GLU A 137 11.21 2.77 -22.98
N LYS A 138 10.75 1.71 -22.30
CA LYS A 138 10.01 0.57 -22.88
C LYS A 138 8.49 0.65 -22.67
N ALA A 139 7.96 1.74 -22.07
CA ALA A 139 6.52 1.91 -21.87
C ALA A 139 5.85 2.31 -23.19
N THR A 140 4.82 1.57 -23.58
CA THR A 140 4.00 1.87 -24.75
C THR A 140 2.80 2.75 -24.38
N PRO A 141 2.12 3.41 -25.34
CA PRO A 141 0.85 4.09 -25.06
C PRO A 141 -0.21 3.15 -24.47
N GLU A 142 -0.25 1.89 -24.90
CA GLU A 142 -1.13 0.85 -24.36
C GLU A 142 -0.81 0.56 -22.89
N ASP A 143 0.47 0.40 -22.52
CA ASP A 143 0.87 0.25 -21.12
C ASP A 143 0.38 1.40 -20.24
N HIS A 144 0.42 2.63 -20.77
CA HIS A 144 -0.09 3.80 -20.07
C HIS A 144 -1.61 3.77 -19.92
N ASN A 145 -2.34 3.37 -20.96
CA ASN A 145 -3.79 3.25 -20.91
C ASN A 145 -4.23 2.18 -19.91
N ASP A 146 -3.64 1.00 -19.99
CA ASP A 146 -3.94 -0.13 -19.10
C ASP A 146 -3.69 0.24 -17.63
N HIS A 147 -2.58 0.93 -17.36
CA HIS A 147 -2.26 1.36 -16.00
C HIS A 147 -3.24 2.41 -15.47
N LEU A 148 -3.64 3.38 -16.31
CA LEU A 148 -4.63 4.39 -15.93
C LEU A 148 -5.98 3.75 -15.65
N GLN A 149 -6.48 2.89 -16.54
CA GLN A 149 -7.73 2.16 -16.36
C GLN A 149 -7.71 1.34 -15.08
N TYR A 150 -6.64 0.56 -14.86
CA TYR A 150 -6.50 -0.24 -13.64
C TYR A 150 -6.51 0.62 -12.37
N THR A 151 -5.81 1.75 -12.38
CA THR A 151 -5.74 2.66 -11.23
C THR A 151 -7.12 3.21 -10.88
N VAL A 152 -7.87 3.69 -11.88
CA VAL A 152 -9.21 4.23 -11.68
C VAL A 152 -10.21 3.15 -11.30
N GLN A 153 -10.13 1.96 -11.94
CA GLN A 153 -11.00 0.83 -11.61
C GLN A 153 -10.85 0.38 -10.16
N ASN A 154 -9.63 0.39 -9.61
CA ASN A 154 -9.40 0.05 -8.21
C ASN A 154 -10.04 1.06 -7.24
N ILE A 155 -10.09 2.33 -7.62
CA ILE A 155 -10.76 3.37 -6.82
C ILE A 155 -12.26 3.17 -6.84
N ILE A 156 -12.83 2.92 -8.03
CA ILE A 156 -14.26 2.67 -8.20
C ILE A 156 -14.70 1.45 -7.38
N ARG A 157 -13.94 0.36 -7.39
CA ARG A 157 -14.24 -0.85 -6.58
C ARG A 157 -14.33 -0.58 -5.08
N GLY A 158 -13.58 0.38 -4.57
CA GLY A 158 -13.68 0.78 -3.16
C GLY A 158 -14.84 1.71 -2.83
N PHE A 159 -15.63 2.14 -3.81
CA PHE A 159 -16.72 3.08 -3.55
C PHE A 159 -17.86 2.46 -2.76
N GLY A 160 -18.19 1.20 -2.97
CA GLY A 160 -19.23 0.50 -2.22
C GLY A 160 -19.01 0.48 -0.71
N GLU A 161 -17.76 0.54 -0.26
CA GLU A 161 -17.42 0.64 1.17
C GLU A 161 -17.49 2.06 1.74
N ARG A 162 -17.41 3.09 0.88
CA ARG A 162 -17.30 4.51 1.29
C ARG A 162 -18.54 5.34 1.00
N TYR A 163 -19.32 4.95 0.01
CA TYR A 163 -20.47 5.71 -0.48
C TYR A 163 -21.72 4.82 -0.50
N SER A 164 -22.67 5.09 0.38
CA SER A 164 -23.88 4.27 0.54
C SER A 164 -24.83 4.30 -0.67
N ALA A 165 -24.70 5.30 -1.53
CA ALA A 165 -25.47 5.43 -2.76
C ALA A 165 -24.79 4.79 -3.99
N PHE A 166 -23.60 4.17 -3.82
CA PHE A 166 -22.88 3.52 -4.90
C PHE A 166 -23.28 2.04 -5.03
N ASP A 167 -23.55 1.64 -6.27
CA ASP A 167 -23.65 0.24 -6.69
C ASP A 167 -22.59 -0.03 -7.77
N ASP A 168 -22.10 -1.26 -7.86
CA ASP A 168 -20.95 -1.65 -8.70
C ASP A 168 -21.10 -1.26 -10.18
N ASP A 169 -22.33 -1.12 -10.69
CA ASP A 169 -22.62 -0.74 -12.07
C ASP A 169 -22.79 0.77 -12.29
N ASN A 170 -22.82 1.59 -11.24
CA ASN A 170 -23.09 3.03 -11.36
C ASN A 170 -21.99 3.82 -12.08
N ILE A 171 -20.73 3.39 -11.97
CA ILE A 171 -19.60 4.02 -12.66
C ILE A 171 -18.77 2.94 -13.34
N ARG A 172 -18.56 3.10 -14.64
CA ARG A 172 -17.72 2.20 -15.43
C ARG A 172 -16.78 2.98 -16.35
N ILE A 173 -15.59 2.46 -16.52
CA ILE A 173 -14.66 2.99 -17.51
C ILE A 173 -15.14 2.54 -18.89
N VAL A 174 -15.25 3.49 -19.82
CA VAL A 174 -15.68 3.23 -21.20
C VAL A 174 -14.46 3.11 -22.10
N ASP A 175 -13.55 4.10 -22.04
CA ASP A 175 -12.41 4.18 -22.96
C ASP A 175 -11.31 5.11 -22.41
N VAL A 176 -10.13 5.01 -22.99
CA VAL A 176 -9.04 5.98 -22.84
C VAL A 176 -8.58 6.41 -24.22
N GLN A 177 -8.72 7.68 -24.53
CA GLN A 177 -8.34 8.26 -25.82
C GLN A 177 -7.28 9.36 -25.65
N TYR A 178 -6.62 9.73 -26.72
CA TYR A 178 -5.72 10.88 -26.74
C TYR A 178 -6.40 12.05 -27.43
N ASP A 179 -6.33 13.24 -26.81
CA ASP A 179 -6.80 14.48 -27.42
C ASP A 179 -5.82 15.00 -28.49
N HIS A 180 -6.16 16.14 -29.13
CA HIS A 180 -5.31 16.76 -30.14
C HIS A 180 -3.93 17.16 -29.64
N ASP A 181 -3.79 17.43 -28.32
CA ASP A 181 -2.53 17.76 -27.66
C ASP A 181 -1.76 16.50 -27.19
N LYS A 182 -2.19 15.29 -27.61
CA LYS A 182 -1.67 13.99 -27.17
C LYS A 182 -1.78 13.75 -25.65
N LYS A 183 -2.72 14.41 -24.98
CA LYS A 183 -3.04 14.14 -23.58
C LYS A 183 -4.07 13.02 -23.50
N GLN A 184 -3.83 12.08 -22.58
CA GLN A 184 -4.81 11.03 -22.32
C GLN A 184 -6.09 11.61 -21.74
N GLN A 185 -7.24 11.16 -22.24
CA GLN A 185 -8.57 11.45 -21.73
C GLN A 185 -9.23 10.15 -21.30
N LEU A 186 -9.71 10.09 -20.08
CA LEU A 186 -10.43 8.94 -19.53
C LEU A 186 -11.94 9.20 -19.69
N TYR A 187 -12.62 8.30 -20.38
CA TYR A 187 -14.07 8.34 -20.56
C TYR A 187 -14.72 7.37 -19.57
N ILE A 188 -15.66 7.88 -18.78
CA ILE A 188 -16.44 7.11 -17.82
C ILE A 188 -17.91 7.26 -18.11
N ALA A 189 -18.68 6.18 -18.01
CA ALA A 189 -20.13 6.22 -17.94
C ALA A 189 -20.56 6.31 -16.48
N ILE A 190 -21.51 7.18 -16.21
CA ILE A 190 -22.07 7.41 -14.87
C ILE A 190 -23.58 7.26 -14.99
N ASP A 191 -24.14 6.34 -14.21
CA ASP A 191 -25.58 6.05 -14.19
C ASP A 191 -26.08 6.01 -12.75
N PHE A 192 -26.45 7.19 -12.23
CA PHE A 192 -27.08 7.34 -10.94
C PHE A 192 -28.53 7.84 -11.14
N GLY A 193 -29.50 7.10 -10.65
CA GLY A 193 -30.89 7.58 -10.63
C GLY A 193 -31.06 8.78 -9.69
N CYS A 194 -30.67 8.63 -8.43
CA CYS A 194 -30.72 9.70 -7.44
C CYS A 194 -29.61 9.47 -6.40
N VAL A 195 -28.71 10.41 -6.25
CA VAL A 195 -27.58 10.32 -5.31
C VAL A 195 -27.34 11.66 -4.61
N PRO A 196 -26.99 11.66 -3.31
CA PRO A 196 -26.59 12.89 -2.63
C PRO A 196 -25.42 13.56 -3.33
N ILE A 197 -25.53 14.86 -3.59
CA ILE A 197 -24.49 15.63 -4.30
C ILE A 197 -23.12 15.54 -3.61
N THR A 198 -23.09 15.41 -2.28
CA THR A 198 -21.85 15.24 -1.52
C THR A 198 -21.15 13.92 -1.84
N GLN A 199 -21.91 12.83 -2.01
CA GLN A 199 -21.35 11.52 -2.39
C GLN A 199 -20.87 11.53 -3.83
N LEU A 200 -21.65 12.07 -4.77
CA LEU A 200 -21.25 12.22 -6.17
C LEU A 200 -19.96 13.05 -6.29
N SER A 201 -19.91 14.20 -5.63
CA SER A 201 -18.71 15.06 -5.62
C SER A 201 -17.49 14.35 -5.04
N GLY A 202 -17.67 13.54 -3.98
CA GLY A 202 -16.61 12.72 -3.40
C GLY A 202 -16.04 11.70 -4.39
N MET A 203 -16.89 10.91 -5.02
CA MET A 203 -16.50 9.90 -6.01
C MET A 203 -15.78 10.53 -7.21
N VAL A 204 -16.32 11.62 -7.77
CA VAL A 204 -15.69 12.35 -8.88
C VAL A 204 -14.32 12.91 -8.48
N SER A 205 -14.21 13.47 -7.27
CA SER A 205 -12.95 14.03 -6.76
C SER A 205 -11.87 12.95 -6.60
N GLU A 206 -12.23 11.76 -6.11
CA GLU A 206 -11.28 10.65 -5.99
C GLU A 206 -10.77 10.18 -7.35
N ILE A 207 -11.66 10.03 -8.34
CA ILE A 207 -11.28 9.68 -9.73
C ILE A 207 -10.36 10.77 -10.32
N GLN A 208 -10.71 12.04 -10.16
CA GLN A 208 -9.90 13.16 -10.67
C GLN A 208 -8.51 13.21 -10.02
N ASN A 209 -8.43 12.96 -8.71
CA ASN A 209 -7.15 12.94 -7.99
C ASN A 209 -6.25 11.79 -8.47
N ALA A 210 -6.82 10.62 -8.74
CA ALA A 210 -6.09 9.51 -9.33
C ALA A 210 -5.56 9.86 -10.73
N TYR A 211 -6.41 10.43 -11.58
CA TYR A 211 -6.03 10.87 -12.91
C TYR A 211 -4.91 11.92 -12.87
N LYS A 212 -5.03 12.95 -12.01
CA LYS A 212 -3.98 13.97 -11.81
C LYS A 212 -2.68 13.38 -11.25
N GLY A 213 -2.77 12.40 -10.34
CA GLY A 213 -1.63 11.69 -9.81
C GLY A 213 -0.91 10.88 -10.89
N TYR A 214 -1.67 10.28 -11.79
CA TYR A 214 -1.15 9.51 -12.92
C TYR A 214 -0.32 10.36 -13.88
N THR A 215 -0.80 11.54 -14.29
CA THR A 215 -0.08 12.43 -15.22
C THR A 215 1.29 12.89 -14.69
N LYS A 216 1.48 12.91 -13.36
CA LYS A 216 2.79 13.19 -12.74
C LYS A 216 3.78 12.03 -12.83
N LEU A 217 3.30 10.79 -12.98
CA LEU A 217 4.17 9.59 -13.08
C LEU A 217 4.86 9.49 -14.45
N THR A 218 4.24 10.01 -15.50
CA THR A 218 4.76 9.96 -16.88
C THR A 218 5.96 10.89 -17.13
N ASN A 219 6.16 11.90 -16.27
CA ASN A 219 7.17 12.96 -16.45
C ASN A 219 8.45 12.80 -15.61
N ARG A 220 8.77 11.58 -15.11
CA ARG A 220 9.95 11.38 -14.24
C ARG A 220 11.22 11.05 -15.02
N ASN A 221 12.34 11.67 -14.59
CA ASN A 221 13.70 11.52 -15.15
C ASN A 221 14.22 10.07 -15.20
N LYS A 222 15.11 9.80 -16.17
CA LYS A 222 15.89 8.56 -16.29
C LYS A 222 16.51 8.15 -14.95
N LYS A 223 16.42 6.85 -14.63
CA LYS A 223 17.02 6.26 -13.44
C LYS A 223 18.27 5.50 -13.82
N THR A 224 19.23 5.41 -12.87
CA THR A 224 20.41 4.56 -13.03
C THR A 224 20.02 3.08 -13.05
N GLU A 225 20.81 2.22 -13.70
CA GLU A 225 20.57 0.77 -13.76
C GLU A 225 20.42 0.13 -12.38
N GLU A 226 21.23 0.55 -11.42
CA GLU A 226 21.13 0.09 -10.03
C GLU A 226 19.74 0.38 -9.42
N LYS A 227 19.20 1.59 -9.66
CA LYS A 227 17.85 1.94 -9.20
C LYS A 227 16.78 1.15 -9.93
N LEU A 228 16.97 0.83 -11.19
CA LEU A 228 16.05 0.00 -11.97
C LEU A 228 16.05 -1.44 -11.47
N GLY A 229 17.22 -2.03 -11.21
CA GLY A 229 17.35 -3.36 -10.59
C GLY A 229 16.67 -3.44 -9.21
N LYS A 230 16.87 -2.41 -8.36
CA LYS A 230 16.15 -2.30 -7.07
C LYS A 230 14.64 -2.26 -7.27
N HIS A 231 14.13 -1.52 -8.28
CA HIS A 231 12.69 -1.47 -8.57
C HIS A 231 12.15 -2.81 -9.08
N ALA A 232 12.89 -3.50 -9.96
CA ALA A 232 12.50 -4.82 -10.45
C ALA A 232 12.42 -5.85 -9.32
N MET A 233 13.42 -5.88 -8.45
CA MET A 233 13.42 -6.72 -7.26
C MET A 233 12.20 -6.46 -6.36
N HIS A 234 11.90 -5.18 -6.07
CA HIS A 234 10.74 -4.82 -5.26
C HIS A 234 9.41 -5.22 -5.90
N LEU A 235 9.29 -5.05 -7.21
CA LEU A 235 8.14 -5.46 -7.99
C LEU A 235 7.88 -6.96 -7.87
N VAL A 236 8.91 -7.78 -8.10
CA VAL A 236 8.81 -9.24 -7.99
C VAL A 236 8.47 -9.65 -6.55
N ARG A 237 9.10 -9.03 -5.55
CA ARG A 237 8.79 -9.27 -4.13
C ARG A 237 7.33 -8.98 -3.80
N LEU A 238 6.79 -7.85 -4.26
CA LEU A 238 5.40 -7.47 -4.02
C LEU A 238 4.41 -8.50 -4.57
N PHE A 239 4.62 -8.98 -5.79
CA PHE A 239 3.80 -10.05 -6.36
C PHE A 239 3.86 -11.32 -5.52
N LYS A 240 5.07 -11.78 -5.17
CA LYS A 240 5.26 -12.99 -4.36
C LYS A 240 4.58 -12.85 -3.00
N THR A 241 4.75 -11.71 -2.32
CA THR A 241 4.10 -11.46 -1.03
C THR A 241 2.57 -11.43 -1.15
N GLY A 242 2.03 -10.83 -2.21
CA GLY A 242 0.59 -10.80 -2.46
C GLY A 242 0.02 -12.20 -2.76
N ILE A 243 0.73 -13.03 -3.52
CA ILE A 243 0.37 -14.43 -3.78
C ILE A 243 0.35 -15.22 -2.47
N GLU A 244 1.42 -15.13 -1.69
CA GLU A 244 1.54 -15.81 -0.38
C GLU A 244 0.42 -15.40 0.59
N ALA A 245 0.10 -14.10 0.67
CA ALA A 245 -0.99 -13.61 1.50
C ALA A 245 -2.34 -14.22 1.10
N LEU A 246 -2.62 -14.33 -0.20
CA LEU A 246 -3.86 -14.93 -0.71
C LEU A 246 -3.93 -16.44 -0.53
N GLU A 247 -2.82 -17.15 -0.72
CA GLU A 247 -2.77 -18.61 -0.64
C GLU A 247 -2.75 -19.14 0.79
N SER A 248 -1.93 -18.52 1.65
CA SER A 248 -1.66 -19.01 3.01
C SER A 248 -2.39 -18.25 4.12
N GLY A 249 -2.95 -17.07 3.84
CA GLY A 249 -3.54 -16.19 4.85
C GLY A 249 -2.51 -15.61 5.83
N THR A 250 -1.24 -15.52 5.41
CA THR A 250 -0.15 -14.90 6.17
C THR A 250 0.80 -14.16 5.25
N ILE A 251 1.67 -13.33 5.81
CA ILE A 251 2.68 -12.57 5.06
C ILE A 251 4.07 -12.95 5.57
N GLN A 252 4.93 -13.41 4.66
CA GLN A 252 6.33 -13.67 4.95
C GLN A 252 7.16 -12.43 4.55
N VAL A 253 7.55 -11.63 5.55
CA VAL A 253 8.33 -10.39 5.32
C VAL A 253 9.78 -10.73 5.01
N LYS A 254 10.43 -11.53 5.85
CA LYS A 254 11.82 -11.97 5.64
C LYS A 254 11.90 -12.98 4.51
N ARG A 255 12.66 -12.68 3.47
CA ARG A 255 12.75 -13.46 2.22
C ARG A 255 13.88 -14.48 2.29
N GLU A 256 13.77 -15.51 3.13
CA GLU A 256 14.84 -16.50 3.30
C GLU A 256 14.96 -17.42 2.07
N ASN A 257 13.83 -17.93 1.57
CA ASN A 257 13.81 -18.95 0.52
C ASN A 257 14.15 -18.42 -0.89
N ASP A 258 13.89 -17.15 -1.15
CA ASP A 258 14.09 -16.53 -2.47
C ASP A 258 15.01 -15.31 -2.43
N ARG A 259 15.75 -15.14 -1.34
CA ARG A 259 16.70 -14.05 -1.15
C ARG A 259 17.70 -13.92 -2.29
N ASP A 260 18.38 -15.00 -2.63
CA ASP A 260 19.43 -14.99 -3.63
C ASP A 260 18.88 -14.70 -5.03
N PHE A 261 17.69 -15.20 -5.34
CA PHE A 261 16.97 -14.89 -6.57
C PHE A 261 16.61 -13.40 -6.65
N LEU A 262 16.06 -12.82 -5.59
CA LEU A 262 15.70 -11.40 -5.55
C LEU A 262 16.94 -10.50 -5.64
N LEU A 263 18.03 -10.85 -4.97
CA LEU A 263 19.29 -10.12 -5.09
C LEU A 263 19.92 -10.28 -6.49
N ALA A 264 19.76 -11.43 -7.15
CA ALA A 264 20.20 -11.62 -8.52
C ALA A 264 19.48 -10.68 -9.50
N ILE A 265 18.16 -10.46 -9.32
CA ILE A 265 17.41 -9.46 -10.08
C ILE A 265 17.93 -8.05 -9.80
N ARG A 266 18.14 -7.70 -8.53
CA ARG A 266 18.68 -6.40 -8.12
C ARG A 266 20.01 -6.08 -8.76
N ASN A 267 20.88 -7.10 -8.87
CA ASN A 267 22.25 -6.99 -9.37
C ASN A 267 22.35 -7.15 -10.89
N GLY A 268 21.23 -7.17 -11.62
CA GLY A 268 21.20 -7.22 -13.08
C GLY A 268 21.68 -8.55 -13.69
N LYS A 269 21.48 -9.68 -12.98
CA LYS A 269 21.83 -11.01 -13.50
C LYS A 269 20.83 -11.56 -14.53
N TYR A 270 19.70 -10.88 -14.69
CA TYR A 270 18.64 -11.24 -15.64
C TYR A 270 18.46 -10.14 -16.66
N GLU A 271 18.25 -10.50 -17.91
CA GLU A 271 17.88 -9.58 -18.97
C GLU A 271 16.47 -9.02 -18.73
N TRP A 272 16.20 -7.79 -19.19
CA TRP A 272 14.92 -7.14 -18.96
C TRP A 272 13.73 -7.92 -19.51
N ASP A 273 13.90 -8.60 -20.65
CA ASP A 273 12.84 -9.39 -21.27
C ASP A 273 12.53 -10.65 -20.44
N GLU A 274 13.53 -11.24 -19.78
CA GLU A 274 13.32 -12.33 -18.81
C GLU A 274 12.55 -11.83 -17.60
N ILE A 275 12.94 -10.66 -17.06
CA ILE A 275 12.22 -10.01 -15.91
C ILE A 275 10.77 -9.73 -16.28
N PHE A 276 10.49 -9.19 -17.48
CA PHE A 276 9.11 -8.94 -17.91
C PHE A 276 8.31 -10.23 -18.11
N SER A 277 8.95 -11.31 -18.59
CA SER A 277 8.32 -12.64 -18.68
C SER A 277 7.95 -13.19 -17.30
N MET A 278 8.86 -13.07 -16.32
CA MET A 278 8.59 -13.45 -14.92
C MET A 278 7.42 -12.65 -14.32
N ILE A 279 7.38 -11.35 -14.57
CA ILE A 279 6.30 -10.48 -14.08
C ILE A 279 4.95 -10.92 -14.64
N LYS A 280 4.87 -11.20 -15.96
CA LYS A 280 3.64 -11.72 -16.58
C LYS A 280 3.19 -13.05 -15.97
N GLN A 281 4.13 -13.91 -15.60
CA GLN A 281 3.80 -15.16 -14.91
C GLN A 281 3.26 -14.90 -13.51
N LEU A 282 3.94 -14.02 -12.73
CA LEU A 282 3.50 -13.64 -11.38
C LEU A 282 2.11 -12.96 -11.37
N GLU A 283 1.77 -12.19 -12.41
CA GLU A 283 0.41 -11.64 -12.56
C GLU A 283 -0.63 -12.74 -12.73
N ARG A 284 -0.35 -13.76 -13.55
CA ARG A 284 -1.24 -14.93 -13.69
C ARG A 284 -1.36 -15.72 -12.38
N ASP A 285 -0.26 -15.91 -11.68
CA ASP A 285 -0.25 -16.62 -10.39
C ASP A 285 -1.02 -15.85 -9.32
N LEU A 286 -0.90 -14.52 -9.29
CA LEU A 286 -1.71 -13.66 -8.40
C LEU A 286 -3.22 -13.77 -8.71
N GLN A 287 -3.61 -13.80 -9.98
CA GLN A 287 -5.00 -14.01 -10.39
C GLN A 287 -5.52 -15.39 -9.96
N LYS A 288 -4.71 -16.42 -10.13
CA LYS A 288 -5.03 -17.78 -9.69
C LYS A 288 -5.19 -17.85 -8.17
N ALA A 289 -4.26 -17.26 -7.42
CA ALA A 289 -4.34 -17.19 -5.96
C ALA A 289 -5.62 -16.46 -5.51
N TYR A 290 -5.99 -15.36 -6.18
CA TYR A 290 -7.26 -14.65 -5.91
C TYR A 290 -8.49 -15.51 -6.15
N ALA A 291 -8.49 -16.30 -7.22
CA ALA A 291 -9.64 -17.18 -7.54
C ALA A 291 -9.82 -18.32 -6.53
N THR A 292 -8.74 -18.78 -5.90
CA THR A 292 -8.73 -19.95 -5.01
C THR A 292 -8.62 -19.60 -3.52
N THR A 293 -8.37 -18.35 -3.17
CA THR A 293 -8.17 -17.92 -1.78
C THR A 293 -9.37 -18.20 -0.88
N ARG A 294 -9.08 -18.57 0.36
CA ARG A 294 -10.08 -18.73 1.43
C ARG A 294 -10.24 -17.48 2.28
N LEU A 295 -9.51 -16.42 1.99
CA LEU A 295 -9.67 -15.16 2.71
C LEU A 295 -11.06 -14.57 2.51
N PRO A 296 -11.61 -13.86 3.50
CA PRO A 296 -12.91 -13.20 3.38
C PRO A 296 -12.88 -12.14 2.26
N LYS A 297 -14.03 -11.81 1.69
CA LYS A 297 -14.17 -10.78 0.64
C LYS A 297 -13.63 -9.44 1.14
N THR A 298 -14.02 -9.04 2.35
CA THR A 298 -13.61 -7.82 3.05
C THR A 298 -13.19 -8.16 4.47
N VAL A 299 -12.47 -7.27 5.13
CA VAL A 299 -12.15 -7.41 6.55
C VAL A 299 -13.40 -7.21 7.41
N ASP A 300 -13.40 -7.76 8.61
CA ASP A 300 -14.45 -7.56 9.60
C ASP A 300 -14.19 -6.25 10.36
N HIS A 301 -14.79 -5.16 9.89
CA HIS A 301 -14.60 -3.83 10.46
C HIS A 301 -15.09 -3.73 11.91
N GLU A 302 -16.11 -4.50 12.31
CA GLU A 302 -16.60 -4.50 13.69
C GLU A 302 -15.54 -5.10 14.63
N LYS A 303 -15.00 -6.27 14.30
CA LYS A 303 -13.92 -6.88 15.09
C LYS A 303 -12.66 -6.02 15.16
N ILE A 304 -12.29 -5.38 14.05
CA ILE A 304 -11.14 -4.45 14.04
C ILE A 304 -11.42 -3.24 14.93
N ASN A 305 -12.64 -2.71 14.90
CA ASN A 305 -13.02 -1.59 15.76
C ASN A 305 -13.06 -1.98 17.24
N GLU A 306 -13.53 -3.18 17.57
CA GLU A 306 -13.47 -3.69 18.95
C GLU A 306 -12.02 -3.85 19.42
N LEU A 307 -11.14 -4.43 18.59
CA LEU A 307 -9.71 -4.52 18.90
C LEU A 307 -9.09 -3.13 19.14
N TYR A 308 -9.45 -2.15 18.32
CA TYR A 308 -9.00 -0.76 18.51
C TYR A 308 -9.42 -0.21 19.87
N LYS A 309 -10.71 -0.37 20.22
CA LYS A 309 -11.24 0.08 21.51
C LYS A 309 -10.52 -0.58 22.69
N GLU A 310 -10.35 -1.90 22.65
CA GLU A 310 -9.66 -2.65 23.69
C GLU A 310 -8.25 -2.14 23.92
N ILE A 311 -7.47 -1.96 22.82
CA ILE A 311 -6.10 -1.45 22.90
C ILE A 311 -6.08 -0.03 23.45
N MET A 312 -6.97 0.84 22.97
CA MET A 312 -7.02 2.23 23.43
C MET A 312 -7.38 2.32 24.93
N LEU A 313 -8.44 1.63 25.36
CA LEU A 313 -8.87 1.66 26.77
C LEU A 313 -7.83 1.10 27.74
N ALA A 314 -7.02 0.14 27.30
CA ALA A 314 -5.92 -0.41 28.11
C ALA A 314 -4.67 0.49 28.12
N SER A 315 -4.57 1.50 27.23
CA SER A 315 -3.37 2.30 27.03
C SER A 315 -3.49 3.75 27.50
N ILE A 316 -4.69 4.22 27.79
CA ILE A 316 -5.00 5.59 28.23
C ILE A 316 -5.61 5.56 29.63
#